data_e60d3b0a96d5cd3903c1654a7aa45893
#
_entry.id   e60d3b0a96d5cd3903c1654a7aa45893
#
_cell.length_a   1.000
_cell.length_b   1.000
_cell.length_c   1.000
_cell.angle_alpha   90.00
_cell.angle_beta   90.00
_cell.angle_gamma   90.00
#
_symmetry.space_group_name_H-M   'P 1'
#
loop_
_entity.id
_entity.type
_entity.pdbx_description
1 polymer ?
#
loop_
_entity_poly.entity_id
_entity_poly.type
_entity_poly.pdbx_seq_one_letter_code
_entity_poly.pdbx_strand_id
1 'polypeptide(L)'
;MKINYATRQLIRSSSRGYLSTSFDPKSFGAKKINVKQTFPYSTFTLTAFDYDLSPIVLLSKLSEHTTNISKDNLVSLMLCEEQKLYPYFPEFKKNPFNYEDPMSRPRVTLIGKLKITKNLNHKTRFLNRHPTSNLYANFSDMNFYRLDIIGAHLIGGFASVKWFSKKDLICNDFKNFQESENSIISHMNDHHKESIDLYVKKFIKGVSLSLKKNWQLIGVDPDGFDLRKKDKVIRYCFERSIDNASKLRGVFVKLHKQASISQ
;
A
#
# COMPACT_ATOMS: atom_id res chain seq x y z
N MET A 1 -6.49 -0.25 19.95
CA MET A 1 -5.67 0.40 18.90
C MET A 1 -6.48 1.51 18.26
N LYS A 2 -5.89 2.62 17.83
CA LYS A 2 -6.69 3.72 17.27
C LYS A 2 -7.08 3.41 15.82
N ILE A 3 -8.29 3.76 15.41
CA ILE A 3 -8.82 3.53 14.05
C ILE A 3 -7.94 4.13 12.94
N ASN A 4 -7.24 5.24 13.20
CA ASN A 4 -6.30 5.82 12.25
C ASN A 4 -5.10 4.87 11.97
N TYR A 5 -4.60 4.17 12.98
CA TYR A 5 -3.53 3.18 12.79
C TYR A 5 -4.01 1.98 11.97
N ALA A 6 -5.20 1.45 12.27
CA ALA A 6 -5.81 0.39 11.47
C ALA A 6 -6.02 0.81 10.01
N THR A 7 -6.44 2.07 9.78
CA THR A 7 -6.59 2.63 8.43
C THR A 7 -5.25 2.71 7.69
N ARG A 8 -4.15 3.09 8.37
CA ARG A 8 -2.81 3.07 7.75
C ARG A 8 -2.40 1.67 7.33
N GLN A 9 -2.68 0.65 8.15
CA GLN A 9 -2.40 -0.73 7.79
C GLN A 9 -3.21 -1.20 6.57
N LEU A 10 -4.48 -0.81 6.48
CA LEU A 10 -5.30 -1.06 5.29
C LEU A 10 -4.67 -0.46 4.03
N ILE A 11 -4.25 0.81 4.11
CA ILE A 11 -3.60 1.51 3.00
C ILE A 11 -2.31 0.78 2.59
N ARG A 12 -1.39 0.55 3.53
CA ARG A 12 -0.07 -0.06 3.26
C ARG A 12 -0.15 -1.49 2.76
N SER A 13 -1.17 -2.25 3.16
CA SER A 13 -1.37 -3.64 2.70
C SER A 13 -1.93 -3.74 1.28
N SER A 14 -2.51 -2.66 0.75
CA SER A 14 -3.08 -2.66 -0.60
C SER A 14 -1.98 -2.61 -1.66
N SER A 15 -2.05 -3.50 -2.66
CA SER A 15 -1.11 -3.55 -3.79
C SER A 15 -1.67 -2.90 -5.06
N ARG A 16 -2.94 -2.57 -5.05
CA ARG A 16 -3.71 -2.02 -6.18
C ARG A 16 -4.83 -1.13 -5.68
N GLY A 17 -5.34 -0.30 -6.58
CA GLY A 17 -6.45 0.60 -6.28
C GLY A 17 -7.18 1.05 -7.53
N TYR A 18 -8.25 1.81 -7.30
CA TYR A 18 -9.05 2.44 -8.35
C TYR A 18 -8.82 3.94 -8.30
N LEU A 19 -8.10 4.44 -9.31
CA LEU A 19 -7.78 5.86 -9.46
C LEU A 19 -8.90 6.54 -10.21
N SER A 20 -9.51 7.57 -9.61
CA SER A 20 -10.54 8.38 -10.25
C SER A 20 -9.99 9.77 -10.57
N THR A 21 -10.23 10.22 -11.80
CA THR A 21 -9.80 11.49 -12.37
C THR A 21 -10.99 12.21 -13.00
N SER A 22 -10.85 13.51 -13.23
CA SER A 22 -11.84 14.32 -13.96
C SER A 22 -11.63 14.14 -15.47
N PHE A 23 -12.58 13.51 -16.15
CA PHE A 23 -12.49 13.23 -17.59
C PHE A 23 -12.47 14.51 -18.40
N ASP A 24 -11.39 14.75 -19.16
CA ASP A 24 -11.27 15.95 -19.99
C ASP A 24 -12.18 15.87 -21.25
N PRO A 25 -13.17 16.76 -21.41
CA PRO A 25 -14.05 16.77 -22.59
C PRO A 25 -13.30 16.98 -23.91
N LYS A 26 -12.07 17.49 -23.88
CA LYS A 26 -11.22 17.71 -25.05
C LYS A 26 -10.32 16.53 -25.39
N SER A 27 -10.31 15.49 -24.56
CA SER A 27 -9.51 14.28 -24.79
C SER A 27 -9.97 13.52 -26.03
N PHE A 28 -9.10 12.65 -26.54
CA PHE A 28 -9.44 11.78 -27.66
C PHE A 28 -10.63 10.88 -27.33
N GLY A 29 -10.63 10.26 -26.14
CA GLY A 29 -11.72 9.40 -25.69
C GLY A 29 -13.06 10.14 -25.58
N ALA A 30 -13.08 11.35 -25.01
CA ALA A 30 -14.27 12.16 -24.89
C ALA A 30 -14.88 12.52 -26.26
N LYS A 31 -14.03 12.93 -27.20
CA LYS A 31 -14.46 13.22 -28.59
C LYS A 31 -15.05 12.01 -29.28
N LYS A 32 -14.44 10.82 -29.12
CA LYS A 32 -14.90 9.58 -29.73
C LYS A 32 -16.30 9.18 -29.27
N ILE A 33 -16.67 9.44 -28.02
CA ILE A 33 -17.97 9.11 -27.43
C ILE A 33 -18.90 10.34 -27.31
N ASN A 34 -18.50 11.48 -27.92
CA ASN A 34 -19.25 12.73 -27.95
C ASN A 34 -19.64 13.30 -26.57
N VAL A 35 -18.74 13.15 -25.59
CA VAL A 35 -18.91 13.72 -24.26
C VAL A 35 -18.42 15.19 -24.25
N LYS A 36 -19.29 16.10 -23.84
CA LYS A 36 -19.02 17.57 -23.82
C LYS A 36 -18.81 18.13 -22.42
N GLN A 37 -19.02 17.33 -21.39
CA GLN A 37 -18.90 17.71 -19.99
C GLN A 37 -17.85 16.88 -19.30
N THR A 38 -17.34 17.36 -18.17
CA THR A 38 -16.45 16.61 -17.31
C THR A 38 -17.21 15.50 -16.58
N PHE A 39 -16.71 14.27 -16.67
CA PHE A 39 -17.22 13.13 -15.95
C PHE A 39 -16.16 12.52 -15.03
N PRO A 40 -16.55 11.86 -13.93
CA PRO A 40 -15.65 10.98 -13.21
C PRO A 40 -15.18 9.84 -14.11
N TYR A 41 -13.85 9.63 -14.19
CA TYR A 41 -13.25 8.53 -14.93
C TYR A 41 -12.41 7.69 -13.96
N SER A 42 -12.68 6.40 -13.90
CA SER A 42 -11.97 5.48 -13.00
C SER A 42 -11.16 4.46 -13.78
N THR A 43 -9.95 4.19 -13.31
CA THR A 43 -9.05 3.19 -13.85
C THR A 43 -8.38 2.38 -12.75
N PHE A 44 -7.99 1.15 -13.08
CA PHE A 44 -7.20 0.30 -12.19
C PHE A 44 -5.73 0.73 -12.21
N THR A 45 -5.07 0.71 -11.04
CA THR A 45 -3.63 0.97 -10.93
C THR A 45 -2.97 0.13 -9.85
N LEU A 46 -1.69 -0.20 -10.03
CA LEU A 46 -0.85 -0.77 -8.98
C LEU A 46 -0.39 0.33 -8.03
N THR A 47 -0.22 -0.01 -6.76
CA THR A 47 0.16 0.95 -5.71
C THR A 47 1.32 0.44 -4.86
N ALA A 48 2.24 1.33 -4.56
CA ALA A 48 3.19 1.23 -3.44
C ALA A 48 3.04 2.47 -2.56
N PHE A 49 3.71 2.52 -1.42
CA PHE A 49 3.54 3.62 -0.47
C PHE A 49 4.89 4.12 0.00
N ASP A 50 5.01 5.44 0.12
CA ASP A 50 6.12 6.12 0.76
C ASP A 50 6.06 5.93 2.29
N TYR A 51 7.11 6.29 3.01
CA TYR A 51 7.18 6.15 4.48
C TYR A 51 6.12 6.97 5.20
N ASP A 52 5.73 8.11 4.63
CA ASP A 52 4.66 8.97 5.16
C ASP A 52 3.24 8.49 4.80
N LEU A 53 3.09 7.36 4.12
CA LEU A 53 1.84 6.77 3.65
C LEU A 53 1.40 7.23 2.24
N SER A 54 2.06 8.20 1.62
CA SER A 54 1.67 8.71 0.31
C SER A 54 1.74 7.61 -0.76
N PRO A 55 0.68 7.38 -1.54
CA PRO A 55 0.70 6.41 -2.64
C PRO A 55 1.66 6.78 -3.75
N ILE A 56 2.32 5.75 -4.29
CA ILE A 56 3.18 5.81 -5.47
C ILE A 56 2.55 4.93 -6.54
N VAL A 57 2.37 5.46 -7.74
CA VAL A 57 1.82 4.76 -8.90
C VAL A 57 2.70 4.95 -10.13
N LEU A 58 2.64 4.02 -11.08
CA LEU A 58 3.35 4.08 -12.36
C LEU A 58 2.32 4.15 -13.48
N LEU A 59 2.33 5.26 -14.24
CA LEU A 59 1.33 5.55 -15.26
C LEU A 59 2.00 5.94 -16.59
N SER A 60 1.39 5.49 -17.70
CA SER A 60 1.80 5.89 -19.06
C SER A 60 1.23 7.27 -19.43
N LYS A 61 2.03 8.10 -20.09
CA LYS A 61 1.59 9.38 -20.67
C LYS A 61 0.51 9.22 -21.75
N LEU A 62 0.45 8.03 -22.35
CA LEU A 62 -0.49 7.73 -23.42
C LEU A 62 -1.90 7.37 -22.90
N SER A 63 -2.04 7.20 -21.60
CA SER A 63 -3.31 6.79 -20.98
C SER A 63 -4.25 7.96 -20.77
N GLU A 64 -5.56 7.71 -20.89
CA GLU A 64 -6.61 8.71 -20.68
C GLU A 64 -6.53 9.37 -19.30
N HIS A 65 -6.32 8.58 -18.24
CA HIS A 65 -6.18 9.13 -16.89
C HIS A 65 -4.99 10.10 -16.76
N THR A 66 -3.92 9.90 -17.50
CA THR A 66 -2.76 10.83 -17.47
C THR A 66 -3.05 12.11 -18.22
N THR A 67 -3.80 12.04 -19.31
CA THR A 67 -4.33 13.24 -19.98
C THR A 67 -5.21 14.04 -19.03
N ASN A 68 -6.11 13.38 -18.31
CA ASN A 68 -6.96 14.01 -17.30
C ASN A 68 -6.13 14.72 -16.22
N ILE A 69 -5.15 14.00 -15.62
CA ILE A 69 -4.26 14.50 -14.56
C ILE A 69 -3.44 15.72 -15.03
N SER A 70 -3.07 15.78 -16.29
CA SER A 70 -2.34 16.93 -16.85
C SER A 70 -3.16 18.22 -16.85
N LYS A 71 -4.50 18.13 -16.84
CA LYS A 71 -5.44 19.25 -16.79
C LYS A 71 -5.90 19.54 -15.37
N ASP A 72 -6.25 18.50 -14.65
CA ASP A 72 -6.66 18.57 -13.25
C ASP A 72 -6.03 17.42 -12.46
N ASN A 73 -5.09 17.75 -11.61
CA ASN A 73 -4.37 16.75 -10.81
C ASN A 73 -5.06 16.38 -9.50
N LEU A 74 -6.27 16.86 -9.28
CA LEU A 74 -7.13 16.44 -8.19
C LEU A 74 -7.67 15.05 -8.50
N VAL A 75 -7.38 14.09 -7.61
CA VAL A 75 -7.76 12.70 -7.81
C VAL A 75 -8.29 12.08 -6.53
N SER A 76 -9.01 10.98 -6.69
CA SER A 76 -9.25 10.06 -5.60
C SER A 76 -8.71 8.67 -5.93
N LEU A 77 -8.18 7.99 -4.91
CA LEU A 77 -7.66 6.63 -5.02
C LEU A 77 -8.36 5.76 -3.97
N MET A 78 -9.23 4.87 -4.44
CA MET A 78 -9.90 3.90 -3.58
C MET A 78 -9.05 2.64 -3.44
N LEU A 79 -8.82 2.22 -2.20
CA LEU A 79 -8.12 1.01 -1.81
C LEU A 79 -9.07 0.10 -1.03
N CYS A 80 -9.07 -1.18 -1.35
CA CYS A 80 -9.88 -2.18 -0.67
C CYS A 80 -8.98 -3.17 0.07
N GLU A 81 -9.51 -3.79 1.11
CA GLU A 81 -8.80 -4.85 1.83
C GLU A 81 -8.43 -6.01 0.90
N GLU A 82 -7.14 -6.28 0.78
CA GLU A 82 -6.60 -7.44 0.06
C GLU A 82 -6.17 -8.55 1.04
N GLN A 83 -5.64 -8.17 2.18
CA GLN A 83 -5.26 -9.04 3.28
C GLN A 83 -6.30 -8.90 4.40
N LYS A 84 -6.82 -10.02 4.91
CA LYS A 84 -7.79 -10.00 6.01
C LYS A 84 -7.19 -9.37 7.28
N LEU A 85 -7.50 -8.10 7.52
CA LEU A 85 -6.96 -7.31 8.61
C LEU A 85 -7.82 -7.34 9.89
N TYR A 86 -9.12 -7.61 9.78
CA TYR A 86 -10.05 -7.60 10.93
C TYR A 86 -9.66 -8.53 12.10
N PRO A 87 -8.93 -9.66 11.91
CA PRO A 87 -8.46 -10.45 13.04
C PRO A 87 -7.42 -9.72 13.91
N TYR A 88 -6.76 -8.71 13.34
CA TYR A 88 -5.72 -7.91 14.01
C TYR A 88 -6.24 -6.55 14.46
N PHE A 89 -7.32 -6.08 13.81
CA PHE A 89 -7.91 -4.76 14.03
C PHE A 89 -9.41 -4.92 14.24
N PRO A 90 -9.86 -5.10 15.50
CA PRO A 90 -11.28 -5.25 15.82
C PRO A 90 -12.13 -4.04 15.44
N GLU A 91 -11.49 -2.91 15.14
CA GLU A 91 -12.14 -1.71 14.59
C GLU A 91 -12.75 -1.98 13.19
N PHE A 92 -12.23 -2.99 12.46
CA PHE A 92 -12.82 -3.47 11.22
C PHE A 92 -13.77 -4.62 11.55
N LYS A 93 -15.03 -4.32 11.81
CA LYS A 93 -16.03 -5.31 12.23
C LYS A 93 -16.28 -6.33 11.12
N LYS A 94 -16.30 -7.60 11.54
CA LYS A 94 -16.73 -8.70 10.68
C LYS A 94 -18.26 -8.69 10.51
N ASN A 95 -18.74 -9.15 9.35
CA ASN A 95 -20.17 -9.37 9.13
C ASN A 95 -20.69 -10.37 10.20
N PRO A 96 -21.72 -10.00 10.99
CA PRO A 96 -22.24 -10.83 12.08
C PRO A 96 -22.87 -12.15 11.59
N PHE A 97 -23.26 -12.24 10.32
CA PHE A 97 -23.91 -13.42 9.74
C PHE A 97 -22.96 -14.48 9.19
N ASN A 98 -21.68 -14.39 9.49
CA ASN A 98 -20.63 -15.28 8.96
C ASN A 98 -20.57 -15.34 7.41
N TYR A 99 -21.16 -14.36 6.75
CA TYR A 99 -21.30 -14.22 5.32
C TYR A 99 -20.22 -13.25 4.81
N GLU A 100 -19.43 -13.65 3.81
CA GLU A 100 -18.42 -12.79 3.19
C GLU A 100 -19.06 -11.84 2.16
N ASP A 101 -19.86 -10.89 2.61
CA ASP A 101 -20.30 -9.80 1.79
C ASP A 101 -19.12 -8.87 1.44
N PRO A 102 -18.80 -8.66 0.16
CA PRO A 102 -17.76 -7.72 -0.24
C PRO A 102 -17.98 -6.30 0.29
N MET A 103 -19.23 -5.88 0.53
CA MET A 103 -19.57 -4.57 1.09
C MET A 103 -19.18 -4.44 2.56
N SER A 104 -18.99 -5.55 3.28
CA SER A 104 -18.52 -5.53 4.67
C SER A 104 -17.00 -5.35 4.78
N ARG A 105 -16.25 -5.47 3.67
CA ARG A 105 -14.79 -5.34 3.67
C ARG A 105 -14.37 -3.90 3.86
N PRO A 106 -13.34 -3.67 4.69
CA PRO A 106 -12.76 -2.34 4.85
C PRO A 106 -12.25 -1.80 3.51
N ARG A 107 -12.57 -0.52 3.27
CA ARG A 107 -12.06 0.22 2.13
C ARG A 107 -11.81 1.67 2.51
N VAL A 108 -10.88 2.31 1.84
CA VAL A 108 -10.54 3.71 2.08
C VAL A 108 -10.36 4.43 0.76
N THR A 109 -10.94 5.61 0.64
CA THR A 109 -10.73 6.52 -0.48
C THR A 109 -9.79 7.63 -0.02
N LEU A 110 -8.62 7.71 -0.64
CA LEU A 110 -7.68 8.81 -0.46
C LEU A 110 -7.99 9.91 -1.47
N ILE A 111 -8.01 11.16 -1.01
CA ILE A 111 -8.25 12.34 -1.83
C ILE A 111 -6.99 13.20 -1.80
N GLY A 112 -6.52 13.66 -2.95
CA GLY A 112 -5.30 14.46 -3.00
C GLY A 112 -4.91 14.93 -4.38
N LYS A 113 -3.64 15.40 -4.48
CA LYS A 113 -3.03 15.88 -5.73
C LYS A 113 -1.99 14.88 -6.21
N LEU A 114 -2.17 14.37 -7.42
CA LEU A 114 -1.22 13.44 -8.03
C LEU A 114 -0.19 14.23 -8.87
N LYS A 115 1.11 14.02 -8.56
CA LYS A 115 2.22 14.73 -9.20
C LYS A 115 3.31 13.76 -9.62
N ILE A 116 3.98 14.06 -10.73
CA ILE A 116 5.19 13.31 -11.15
C ILE A 116 6.24 13.41 -10.04
N THR A 117 6.88 12.28 -9.77
CA THR A 117 8.02 12.19 -8.87
C THR A 117 9.25 11.63 -9.58
N LYS A 118 10.41 12.25 -9.33
CA LYS A 118 11.73 11.79 -9.81
C LYS A 118 12.57 11.17 -8.68
N ASN A 119 11.98 11.00 -7.49
CA ASN A 119 12.67 10.40 -6.35
C ASN A 119 12.96 8.92 -6.62
N LEU A 120 14.24 8.54 -6.63
CA LEU A 120 14.67 7.17 -6.87
C LEU A 120 14.13 6.18 -5.83
N ASN A 121 13.94 6.60 -4.59
CA ASN A 121 13.36 5.74 -3.56
C ASN A 121 11.92 5.37 -3.87
N HIS A 122 11.13 6.29 -4.43
CA HIS A 122 9.75 5.97 -4.86
C HIS A 122 9.75 4.90 -5.96
N LYS A 123 10.66 5.04 -6.95
CA LYS A 123 10.85 4.03 -8.00
C LYS A 123 11.25 2.68 -7.40
N THR A 124 12.24 2.66 -6.53
CA THR A 124 12.74 1.44 -5.87
C THR A 124 11.64 0.76 -5.05
N ARG A 125 10.93 1.49 -4.20
CA ARG A 125 9.83 0.94 -3.39
C ARG A 125 8.72 0.35 -4.26
N PHE A 126 8.33 1.06 -5.33
CA PHE A 126 7.33 0.57 -6.28
C PHE A 126 7.78 -0.72 -6.96
N LEU A 127 8.99 -0.77 -7.49
CA LEU A 127 9.53 -1.93 -8.21
C LEU A 127 9.81 -3.13 -7.28
N ASN A 128 10.21 -2.89 -6.03
CA ASN A 128 10.31 -3.95 -5.02
C ASN A 128 8.95 -4.60 -4.76
N ARG A 129 7.88 -3.82 -4.75
CA ARG A 129 6.51 -4.30 -4.56
C ARG A 129 5.95 -4.94 -5.84
N HIS A 130 6.27 -4.41 -7.02
CA HIS A 130 5.76 -4.82 -8.34
C HIS A 130 6.91 -5.11 -9.31
N PRO A 131 7.67 -6.22 -9.13
CA PRO A 131 8.89 -6.47 -9.91
C PRO A 131 8.63 -6.69 -11.40
N THR A 132 7.46 -7.20 -11.79
CA THR A 132 7.08 -7.34 -13.20
C THR A 132 6.97 -6.01 -13.90
N SER A 133 6.75 -4.92 -13.18
CA SER A 133 6.74 -3.57 -13.75
C SER A 133 8.12 -3.13 -14.28
N ASN A 134 9.22 -3.79 -13.91
CA ASN A 134 10.54 -3.53 -14.51
C ASN A 134 10.55 -3.70 -16.03
N LEU A 135 9.67 -4.53 -16.59
CA LEU A 135 9.55 -4.76 -18.02
C LEU A 135 9.20 -3.47 -18.80
N TYR A 136 8.48 -2.54 -18.18
CA TYR A 136 8.00 -1.32 -18.84
C TYR A 136 8.29 -0.02 -18.08
N ALA A 137 8.77 -0.09 -16.84
CA ALA A 137 8.98 1.10 -16.00
C ALA A 137 10.00 2.11 -16.56
N ASN A 138 10.86 1.67 -17.52
CA ASN A 138 11.85 2.52 -18.17
C ASN A 138 11.43 2.99 -19.57
N PHE A 139 10.21 2.70 -20.02
CA PHE A 139 9.73 3.21 -21.30
C PHE A 139 9.55 4.73 -21.20
N SER A 140 9.80 5.43 -22.31
CA SER A 140 9.85 6.90 -22.37
C SER A 140 8.52 7.58 -22.05
N ASP A 141 7.41 6.85 -22.19
CA ASP A 141 6.07 7.30 -21.85
C ASP A 141 5.67 7.02 -20.40
N MET A 142 6.43 6.21 -19.65
CA MET A 142 6.11 5.85 -18.27
C MET A 142 6.68 6.85 -17.27
N ASN A 143 5.86 7.26 -16.31
CA ASN A 143 6.28 8.10 -15.19
C ASN A 143 5.77 7.56 -13.86
N PHE A 144 6.60 7.76 -12.83
CA PHE A 144 6.15 7.59 -11.45
C PHE A 144 5.44 8.84 -10.97
N TYR A 145 4.34 8.63 -10.27
CA TYR A 145 3.56 9.68 -9.63
C TYR A 145 3.45 9.40 -8.13
N ARG A 146 3.36 10.47 -7.35
CA ARG A 146 3.09 10.43 -5.92
C ARG A 146 1.84 11.23 -5.61
N LEU A 147 0.95 10.64 -4.82
CA LEU A 147 -0.26 11.29 -4.33
C LEU A 147 0.03 12.08 -3.05
N ASP A 148 -0.06 13.39 -3.11
CA ASP A 148 -0.04 14.24 -1.92
C ASP A 148 -1.44 14.23 -1.30
N ILE A 149 -1.60 13.46 -0.21
CA ILE A 149 -2.89 13.22 0.45
C ILE A 149 -3.38 14.51 1.10
N ILE A 150 -4.63 14.89 0.83
CA ILE A 150 -5.36 15.96 1.52
C ILE A 150 -6.21 15.39 2.63
N GLY A 151 -6.87 14.26 2.38
CA GLY A 151 -7.72 13.58 3.33
C GLY A 151 -8.07 12.17 2.90
N ALA A 152 -8.81 11.47 3.74
CA ALA A 152 -9.25 10.11 3.47
C ALA A 152 -10.65 9.83 4.06
N HIS A 153 -11.39 8.97 3.38
CA HIS A 153 -12.69 8.46 3.83
C HIS A 153 -12.61 6.95 4.01
N LEU A 154 -12.67 6.48 5.25
CA LEU A 154 -12.70 5.07 5.62
C LEU A 154 -14.13 4.58 5.71
N ILE A 155 -14.38 3.40 5.13
CA ILE A 155 -15.53 2.56 5.42
C ILE A 155 -14.95 1.24 5.95
N GLY A 156 -14.97 1.05 7.27
CA GLY A 156 -14.36 -0.09 7.97
C GLY A 156 -15.31 -1.28 8.16
N GLY A 157 -16.39 -1.32 7.39
CA GLY A 157 -17.51 -2.25 7.53
C GLY A 157 -18.79 -1.53 7.96
N PHE A 158 -19.84 -2.28 8.31
CA PHE A 158 -21.12 -1.71 8.72
C PHE A 158 -20.97 -0.80 9.95
N ALA A 159 -21.49 0.43 9.85
CA ALA A 159 -21.47 1.46 10.88
C ALA A 159 -20.08 1.96 11.31
N SER A 160 -19.01 1.65 10.59
CA SER A 160 -17.66 2.15 10.84
C SER A 160 -17.21 3.07 9.71
N VAL A 161 -17.72 4.30 9.70
CA VAL A 161 -17.40 5.33 8.68
C VAL A 161 -16.64 6.46 9.35
N LYS A 162 -15.50 6.88 8.75
CA LYS A 162 -14.72 7.97 9.30
C LYS A 162 -13.99 8.77 8.24
N TRP A 163 -14.03 10.09 8.36
CA TRP A 163 -13.17 11.02 7.62
C TRP A 163 -11.90 11.31 8.42
N PHE A 164 -10.79 11.42 7.71
CA PHE A 164 -9.50 11.82 8.24
C PHE A 164 -8.97 13.02 7.49
N SER A 165 -8.46 13.98 8.23
CA SER A 165 -7.57 14.99 7.68
C SER A 165 -6.18 14.39 7.43
N LYS A 166 -5.34 15.07 6.65
CA LYS A 166 -3.94 14.70 6.44
C LYS A 166 -3.21 14.49 7.78
N LYS A 167 -3.40 15.37 8.74
CA LYS A 167 -2.74 15.33 10.07
C LYS A 167 -3.08 14.09 10.88
N ASP A 168 -4.30 13.57 10.73
CA ASP A 168 -4.76 12.41 11.50
C ASP A 168 -4.23 11.09 10.95
N LEU A 169 -3.83 11.07 9.69
CA LEU A 169 -3.53 9.83 8.97
C LEU A 169 -2.04 9.68 8.67
N ILE A 170 -1.35 10.74 8.23
CA ILE A 170 0.05 10.66 7.79
C ILE A 170 0.99 10.34 8.96
N CYS A 171 1.98 9.52 8.68
CA CYS A 171 3.09 9.25 9.55
C CYS A 171 4.22 10.25 9.27
N ASN A 172 4.56 11.09 10.23
CA ASN A 172 5.66 12.05 10.11
C ASN A 172 6.96 11.53 10.78
N ASP A 173 6.85 10.50 11.60
CA ASP A 173 7.98 9.92 12.33
C ASP A 173 8.50 8.70 11.56
N PHE A 174 9.51 8.92 10.71
CA PHE A 174 10.16 7.86 9.92
C PHE A 174 11.66 8.12 9.73
N LYS A 175 12.34 8.59 10.79
CA LYS A 175 13.76 8.88 10.77
C LYS A 175 14.59 7.67 10.30
N ASN A 176 15.54 7.91 9.43
CA ASN A 176 16.51 6.95 8.90
C ASN A 176 15.92 5.77 8.12
N PHE A 177 14.61 5.74 7.84
CA PHE A 177 14.04 4.66 7.03
C PHE A 177 14.53 4.73 5.59
N GLN A 178 14.59 5.93 5.02
CA GLN A 178 15.00 6.17 3.64
C GLN A 178 16.43 5.71 3.37
N GLU A 179 17.34 5.97 4.31
CA GLU A 179 18.76 5.60 4.21
C GLU A 179 19.02 4.13 4.54
N SER A 180 18.19 3.53 5.41
CA SER A 180 18.47 2.21 5.99
C SER A 180 17.69 1.07 5.31
N GLU A 181 16.58 1.35 4.63
CA GLU A 181 15.67 0.30 4.14
C GLU A 181 16.38 -0.72 3.24
N ASN A 182 17.14 -0.26 2.24
CA ASN A 182 17.82 -1.16 1.30
C ASN A 182 18.84 -2.07 2.01
N SER A 183 19.60 -1.52 2.94
CA SER A 183 20.57 -2.27 3.76
C SER A 183 19.86 -3.32 4.63
N ILE A 184 18.75 -2.96 5.26
CA ILE A 184 17.93 -3.87 6.07
C ILE A 184 17.36 -5.00 5.21
N ILE A 185 16.81 -4.69 4.04
CA ILE A 185 16.25 -5.67 3.11
C ILE A 185 17.32 -6.67 2.66
N SER A 186 18.48 -6.20 2.21
CA SER A 186 19.60 -7.07 1.81
C SER A 186 20.05 -7.96 2.97
N HIS A 187 20.34 -7.35 4.12
CA HIS A 187 20.81 -8.10 5.30
C HIS A 187 19.83 -9.20 5.72
N MET A 188 18.53 -8.90 5.78
CA MET A 188 17.53 -9.89 6.16
C MET A 188 17.40 -11.00 5.12
N ASN A 189 17.42 -10.66 3.83
CA ASN A 189 17.29 -11.64 2.76
C ASN A 189 18.54 -12.52 2.60
N ASP A 190 19.73 -12.01 2.89
CA ASP A 190 20.98 -12.75 2.72
C ASP A 190 21.29 -13.63 3.93
N HIS A 191 21.05 -13.12 5.14
CA HIS A 191 21.52 -13.76 6.38
C HIS A 191 20.40 -14.29 7.28
N HIS A 192 19.12 -13.94 7.05
CA HIS A 192 18.01 -14.27 7.96
C HIS A 192 16.78 -14.88 7.26
N LYS A 193 17.00 -15.64 6.17
CA LYS A 193 15.90 -16.29 5.41
C LYS A 193 15.01 -17.17 6.27
N GLU A 194 15.62 -17.97 7.14
CA GLU A 194 14.88 -18.84 8.06
C GLU A 194 13.99 -18.06 9.03
N SER A 195 14.49 -16.92 9.53
CA SER A 195 13.71 -16.04 10.40
C SER A 195 12.50 -15.46 9.66
N ILE A 196 12.67 -15.05 8.39
CA ILE A 196 11.57 -14.57 7.55
C ILE A 196 10.49 -15.65 7.38
N ASP A 197 10.90 -16.87 7.06
CA ASP A 197 9.97 -18.00 6.90
C ASP A 197 9.24 -18.35 8.22
N LEU A 198 9.95 -18.24 9.36
CA LEU A 198 9.35 -18.40 10.69
C LEU A 198 8.29 -17.32 10.97
N TYR A 199 8.54 -16.07 10.59
CA TYR A 199 7.56 -14.99 10.76
C TYR A 199 6.27 -15.28 9.98
N VAL A 200 6.38 -15.77 8.74
CA VAL A 200 5.21 -16.14 7.93
C VAL A 200 4.48 -17.31 8.58
N LYS A 201 5.21 -18.36 9.00
CA LYS A 201 4.62 -19.55 9.62
C LYS A 201 3.85 -19.20 10.89
N LYS A 202 4.39 -18.31 11.72
CA LYS A 202 3.90 -18.04 13.06
C LYS A 202 2.88 -16.92 13.13
N PHE A 203 3.13 -15.83 12.44
CA PHE A 203 2.37 -14.58 12.63
C PHE A 203 1.38 -14.29 11.51
N ILE A 204 1.54 -14.87 10.32
CA ILE A 204 0.66 -14.56 9.20
C ILE A 204 -0.35 -15.70 8.99
N LYS A 205 -1.60 -15.42 9.34
CA LYS A 205 -2.70 -16.38 9.18
C LYS A 205 -3.15 -16.48 7.72
N GLY A 206 -3.68 -17.65 7.35
CA GLY A 206 -4.26 -17.89 6.02
C GLY A 206 -3.25 -18.19 4.91
N VAL A 207 -1.97 -18.35 5.24
CA VAL A 207 -0.95 -18.80 4.28
C VAL A 207 -0.88 -20.34 4.29
N SER A 208 -1.07 -20.96 3.11
CA SER A 208 -0.96 -22.41 2.94
C SER A 208 0.41 -22.93 3.36
N LEU A 209 0.47 -24.16 3.90
CA LEU A 209 1.71 -24.82 4.33
C LEU A 209 2.77 -24.89 3.21
N SER A 210 2.36 -25.18 1.98
CA SER A 210 3.24 -25.22 0.80
C SER A 210 3.88 -23.85 0.47
N LEU A 211 3.31 -22.77 0.96
CA LEU A 211 3.77 -21.40 0.73
C LEU A 211 4.58 -20.82 1.89
N LYS A 212 4.83 -21.57 2.97
CA LYS A 212 5.47 -21.04 4.19
C LYS A 212 6.99 -20.87 4.12
N LYS A 213 7.65 -21.23 3.00
CA LYS A 213 9.10 -21.10 2.81
C LYS A 213 9.44 -20.21 1.62
N ASN A 214 10.68 -19.70 1.60
CA ASN A 214 11.25 -18.88 0.53
C ASN A 214 10.55 -17.52 0.34
N TRP A 215 10.21 -16.86 1.42
CA TRP A 215 9.75 -15.49 1.41
C TRP A 215 10.93 -14.51 1.41
N GLN A 216 10.73 -13.36 0.82
CA GLN A 216 11.71 -12.26 0.80
C GLN A 216 11.10 -11.01 1.43
N LEU A 217 11.89 -10.32 2.22
CA LEU A 217 11.58 -8.97 2.67
C LEU A 217 11.71 -8.02 1.46
N ILE A 218 10.69 -7.21 1.20
CA ILE A 218 10.65 -6.30 0.04
C ILE A 218 10.40 -4.83 0.42
N GLY A 219 10.05 -4.56 1.66
CA GLY A 219 9.83 -3.22 2.15
C GLY A 219 9.69 -3.19 3.66
N VAL A 220 10.15 -2.10 4.25
CA VAL A 220 10.01 -1.81 5.69
C VAL A 220 9.56 -0.37 5.82
N ASP A 221 8.64 -0.11 6.75
CA ASP A 221 8.17 1.22 7.06
C ASP A 221 7.81 1.37 8.55
N PRO A 222 7.45 2.56 9.02
CA PRO A 222 7.12 2.77 10.45
C PRO A 222 6.04 1.84 11.02
N ASP A 223 5.17 1.31 10.19
CA ASP A 223 3.99 0.56 10.62
C ASP A 223 4.10 -0.96 10.42
N GLY A 224 5.18 -1.45 9.77
CA GLY A 224 5.34 -2.86 9.48
C GLY A 224 6.39 -3.18 8.43
N PHE A 225 6.31 -4.38 7.87
CA PHE A 225 7.14 -4.80 6.76
C PHE A 225 6.34 -5.67 5.78
N ASP A 226 6.76 -5.64 4.52
CA ASP A 226 6.17 -6.38 3.43
C ASP A 226 7.05 -7.56 3.04
N LEU A 227 6.43 -8.72 2.84
CA LEU A 227 7.07 -9.94 2.39
C LEU A 227 6.49 -10.37 1.05
N ARG A 228 7.32 -10.89 0.16
CA ARG A 228 6.91 -11.41 -1.14
C ARG A 228 7.39 -12.82 -1.37
N LYS A 229 6.53 -13.62 -1.99
CA LYS A 229 6.86 -14.91 -2.60
C LYS A 229 6.14 -15.00 -3.93
N LYS A 230 6.89 -15.02 -5.06
CA LYS A 230 6.33 -14.95 -6.43
C LYS A 230 5.44 -13.71 -6.59
N ASP A 231 4.18 -13.90 -6.95
CA ASP A 231 3.13 -12.90 -7.14
C ASP A 231 2.41 -12.48 -5.84
N LYS A 232 2.65 -13.19 -4.75
CA LYS A 232 1.98 -12.91 -3.46
C LYS A 232 2.80 -11.92 -2.63
N VAL A 233 2.14 -10.86 -2.20
CA VAL A 233 2.64 -9.91 -1.22
C VAL A 233 1.79 -10.04 0.03
N ILE A 234 2.42 -10.13 1.19
CA ILE A 234 1.77 -10.14 2.50
C ILE A 234 2.47 -9.12 3.40
N ARG A 235 1.71 -8.58 4.35
CA ARG A 235 2.21 -7.59 5.28
C ARG A 235 2.16 -8.11 6.70
N TYR A 236 3.26 -7.90 7.44
CA TYR A 236 3.28 -7.96 8.89
C TYR A 236 3.09 -6.56 9.45
N CYS A 237 2.07 -6.40 10.29
CA CYS A 237 1.77 -5.14 10.95
C CYS A 237 2.41 -5.11 12.33
N PHE A 238 3.15 -4.03 12.67
CA PHE A 238 3.66 -3.85 14.02
C PHE A 238 2.51 -3.61 15.01
N GLU A 239 2.72 -3.83 16.29
CA GLU A 239 1.74 -3.50 17.33
C GLU A 239 1.56 -1.99 17.49
N ARG A 240 2.60 -1.23 17.18
CA ARG A 240 2.66 0.24 17.19
C ARG A 240 3.69 0.73 16.19
N SER A 241 3.52 1.96 15.71
CA SER A 241 4.48 2.58 14.79
C SER A 241 5.86 2.71 15.44
N ILE A 242 6.87 2.58 14.62
CA ILE A 242 8.29 2.78 14.95
C ILE A 242 8.74 4.09 14.32
N ASP A 243 9.26 5.01 15.10
CA ASP A 243 9.66 6.36 14.67
C ASP A 243 11.07 6.42 14.05
N ASN A 244 11.90 5.38 14.24
CA ASN A 244 13.28 5.34 13.79
C ASN A 244 13.68 3.92 13.35
N ALA A 245 14.29 3.81 12.17
CA ALA A 245 14.73 2.54 11.60
C ALA A 245 15.75 1.79 12.48
N SER A 246 16.53 2.48 13.30
CA SER A 246 17.48 1.85 14.24
C SER A 246 16.82 0.89 15.23
N LYS A 247 15.52 1.06 15.52
CA LYS A 247 14.74 0.18 16.40
C LYS A 247 14.37 -1.15 15.76
N LEU A 248 14.44 -1.26 14.42
CA LEU A 248 13.99 -2.45 13.68
C LEU A 248 14.78 -3.70 14.04
N ARG A 249 16.09 -3.60 14.28
CA ARG A 249 16.90 -4.74 14.75
C ARG A 249 16.28 -5.38 16.01
N GLY A 250 15.93 -4.56 16.99
CA GLY A 250 15.29 -5.05 18.22
C GLY A 250 13.93 -5.71 17.96
N VAL A 251 13.16 -5.18 17.01
CA VAL A 251 11.87 -5.77 16.59
C VAL A 251 12.07 -7.14 15.96
N PHE A 252 12.98 -7.28 14.98
CA PHE A 252 13.26 -8.56 14.34
C PHE A 252 13.79 -9.62 15.32
N VAL A 253 14.67 -9.22 16.25
CA VAL A 253 15.15 -10.12 17.32
C VAL A 253 14.01 -10.59 18.22
N LYS A 254 13.12 -9.68 18.64
CA LYS A 254 11.94 -10.02 19.45
C LYS A 254 11.02 -10.99 18.70
N LEU A 255 10.73 -10.72 17.43
CA LEU A 255 9.90 -11.59 16.58
C LEU A 255 10.52 -12.98 16.42
N HIS A 256 11.84 -13.06 16.19
CA HIS A 256 12.53 -14.34 16.08
C HIS A 256 12.40 -15.17 17.36
N LYS A 257 12.67 -14.55 18.54
CA LYS A 257 12.49 -15.22 19.84
C LYS A 257 11.06 -15.71 20.04
N GLN A 258 10.07 -14.88 19.76
CA GLN A 258 8.65 -15.27 19.89
C GLN A 258 8.26 -16.41 18.93
N ALA A 259 8.82 -16.43 17.73
CA ALA A 259 8.55 -17.48 16.75
C ALA A 259 9.22 -18.83 17.11
N SER A 260 10.38 -18.79 17.79
CA SER A 260 11.16 -19.98 18.17
C SER A 260 10.65 -20.67 19.45
N ILE A 261 10.09 -19.93 20.42
CA ILE A 261 9.62 -20.45 21.71
C ILE A 261 8.40 -21.40 21.58
N SER A 262 7.76 -21.44 20.43
CA SER A 262 6.52 -22.20 20.22
C SER A 262 6.71 -23.38 19.28
N GLN A 263 7.92 -23.92 19.18
CA GLN A 263 8.20 -25.25 18.67
C GLN A 263 8.21 -26.21 19.86
#